data_cda49e91bc278f3f3287007b1db24dc9
#
_entry.id   cda49e91bc278f3f3287007b1db24dc9
#
_cell.length_a   1.000
_cell.length_b   1.000
_cell.length_c   1.000
_cell.angle_alpha   90.00
_cell.angle_beta   90.00
_cell.angle_gamma   90.00
#
_symmetry.space_group_name_H-M   'P 1'
#
loop_
_entity.id
_entity.type
_entity.pdbx_description
1 polymer ?
#
loop_
_entity_poly.entity_id
_entity_poly.type
_entity_poly.pdbx_seq_one_letter_code
_entity_poly.pdbx_strand_id
1 'polypeptide(L)'
;MWKEIDKTKGPIYRQMMDQIMKNIENGNLAPGERLPSERKLAAAFRTNRTTVVRALDELRDLGVLTSRQGSGRYVNQTEWGKFSVPRINWRELFSQRYEQVDDWYEERIKEAKKQPDFLDLFSSEMPNKLLPDVQFPAHTMAEMITEEQKMTDLGYLPLVEKIEGYLSDEFQFDFSRTQLLVTVGGQQAIFLILQTLLSNGDAVAVESPSFFYRLALFRATGTRLFGIPMDDEGIDLAILEKSIQKNKIKAVLVNPNFQNPTGKVMSQKRRNDLVVLCRKYQVPIVEDDVFSDLSFQEVEKSPVSIHSLDPENVLYVGSLSRLLGKTTKIGWIIGPQTLIFKLAKAQKMMEFSMSIFTQIAATAVFEESYDAKLALVRNQLQEKSLLLQKWAQKQNFFNVWPIKGGYYAWVTWEGKKMTAEIASEAVAKGLGVAPSWLFGRETNGIRINFSRLDQDRMIVFAKRMEELAGWLQA
;
A
#
# COMPACT_ATOMS: atom_id res chain seq x y z
N MET A 1 24.08 3.81 6.50
CA MET A 1 24.95 4.62 7.35
C MET A 1 26.35 4.74 6.73
N TRP A 2 27.08 3.67 6.43
CA TRP A 2 28.45 3.70 5.88
C TRP A 2 28.40 3.45 4.38
N LYS A 3 28.89 4.42 3.57
CA LYS A 3 28.97 4.28 2.10
C LYS A 3 30.35 3.75 1.71
N GLU A 4 30.40 2.98 0.64
CA GLU A 4 31.67 2.49 0.09
C GLU A 4 32.60 3.66 -0.27
N ILE A 5 33.91 3.48 -0.03
CA ILE A 5 34.93 4.51 -0.26
C ILE A 5 35.44 4.42 -1.69
N ASP A 6 35.46 5.53 -2.37
CA ASP A 6 36.02 5.66 -3.71
C ASP A 6 37.53 5.91 -3.64
N LYS A 7 38.32 4.90 -3.94
CA LYS A 7 39.80 4.97 -3.88
C LYS A 7 40.41 5.99 -4.83
N THR A 8 39.64 6.50 -5.78
CA THR A 8 40.12 7.49 -6.77
C THR A 8 39.96 8.93 -6.31
N LYS A 9 39.17 9.18 -5.25
CA LYS A 9 38.80 10.54 -4.77
C LYS A 9 39.65 11.03 -3.60
N GLY A 10 40.88 10.55 -3.44
CA GLY A 10 41.83 10.99 -2.41
C GLY A 10 42.00 10.02 -1.24
N PRO A 11 42.68 10.43 -0.16
CA PRO A 11 43.04 9.55 0.94
C PRO A 11 41.83 8.90 1.61
N ILE A 12 41.84 7.58 1.75
CA ILE A 12 40.75 6.76 2.31
C ILE A 12 40.35 7.26 3.72
N TYR A 13 41.35 7.54 4.57
CA TYR A 13 41.09 7.99 5.94
C TYR A 13 40.30 9.32 6.00
N ARG A 14 40.55 10.27 5.06
CA ARG A 14 39.81 11.52 5.00
C ARG A 14 38.33 11.30 4.62
N GLN A 15 38.10 10.47 3.62
CA GLN A 15 36.70 10.11 3.23
C GLN A 15 35.94 9.42 4.36
N MET A 16 36.65 8.62 5.19
CA MET A 16 36.06 8.05 6.40
C MET A 16 35.72 9.11 7.44
N MET A 17 36.65 10.04 7.68
CA MET A 17 36.40 11.18 8.58
C MET A 17 35.18 11.99 8.12
N ASP A 18 35.10 12.32 6.84
CA ASP A 18 33.96 13.06 6.27
C ASP A 18 32.64 12.30 6.44
N GLN A 19 32.65 10.99 6.25
CA GLN A 19 31.45 10.20 6.48
C GLN A 19 31.04 10.11 7.95
N ILE A 20 32.00 10.01 8.87
CA ILE A 20 31.74 10.01 10.30
C ILE A 20 31.19 11.38 10.72
N MET A 21 31.81 12.46 10.29
CA MET A 21 31.35 13.83 10.56
C MET A 21 29.93 14.07 10.03
N LYS A 22 29.65 13.69 8.76
CA LYS A 22 28.30 13.79 8.19
C LYS A 22 27.28 12.96 8.94
N ASN A 23 27.67 11.78 9.45
CA ASN A 23 26.75 10.98 10.27
C ASN A 23 26.49 11.63 11.63
N ILE A 24 27.47 12.34 12.19
CA ILE A 24 27.30 13.14 13.41
C ILE A 24 26.40 14.37 13.10
N GLU A 25 26.71 15.12 12.06
CA GLU A 25 25.94 16.31 11.62
C GLU A 25 24.46 15.97 11.30
N ASN A 26 24.21 14.83 10.68
CA ASN A 26 22.88 14.35 10.34
C ASN A 26 22.15 13.65 11.50
N GLY A 27 22.76 13.62 12.71
CA GLY A 27 22.17 12.96 13.88
C GLY A 27 22.17 11.43 13.82
N ASN A 28 22.87 10.82 12.87
CA ASN A 28 23.02 9.37 12.76
C ASN A 28 23.96 8.77 13.80
N LEU A 29 24.79 9.61 14.42
CA LEU A 29 25.66 9.34 15.56
C LEU A 29 25.43 10.45 16.59
N ALA A 30 24.88 10.09 17.75
CA ALA A 30 24.54 11.05 18.78
C ALA A 30 25.76 11.44 19.65
N PRO A 31 25.78 12.62 20.29
CA PRO A 31 26.79 12.95 21.30
C PRO A 31 26.80 11.92 22.42
N GLY A 32 28.01 11.36 22.71
CA GLY A 32 28.20 10.29 23.68
C GLY A 32 27.93 8.90 23.16
N GLU A 33 27.46 8.74 21.94
CA GLU A 33 27.25 7.45 21.31
C GLU A 33 28.58 6.75 21.02
N ARG A 34 28.60 5.44 21.22
CA ARG A 34 29.77 4.61 20.94
C ARG A 34 29.84 4.27 19.46
N LEU A 35 30.98 4.56 18.82
CA LEU A 35 31.22 4.12 17.45
C LEU A 35 31.37 2.60 17.36
N PRO A 36 31.04 2.01 16.20
CA PRO A 36 31.37 0.61 15.92
C PRO A 36 32.84 0.34 16.12
N SER A 37 33.18 -0.89 16.52
CA SER A 37 34.60 -1.26 16.73
C SER A 37 35.40 -1.06 15.43
N GLU A 38 36.72 -0.78 15.59
CA GLU A 38 37.64 -0.59 14.47
C GLU A 38 37.58 -1.74 13.46
N ARG A 39 37.34 -2.97 13.92
CA ARG A 39 37.18 -4.16 13.08
C ARG A 39 35.88 -4.09 12.26
N LYS A 40 34.78 -3.64 12.87
CA LYS A 40 33.50 -3.47 12.18
C LYS A 40 33.57 -2.33 11.15
N LEU A 41 34.23 -1.22 11.51
CA LEU A 41 34.44 -0.10 10.58
C LEU A 41 35.36 -0.51 9.42
N ALA A 42 36.42 -1.26 9.65
CA ALA A 42 37.31 -1.75 8.61
C ALA A 42 36.58 -2.64 7.61
N ALA A 43 35.69 -3.51 8.08
CA ALA A 43 34.86 -4.33 7.24
C ALA A 43 33.84 -3.49 6.45
N ALA A 44 33.15 -2.55 7.10
CA ALA A 44 32.13 -1.68 6.49
C ALA A 44 32.71 -0.79 5.37
N PHE A 45 33.93 -0.26 5.56
CA PHE A 45 34.61 0.59 4.59
C PHE A 45 35.54 -0.20 3.64
N ARG A 46 35.58 -1.53 3.73
CA ARG A 46 36.45 -2.41 2.93
C ARG A 46 37.92 -1.93 2.91
N THR A 47 38.45 -1.58 4.09
CA THR A 47 39.79 -1.05 4.29
C THR A 47 40.53 -1.80 5.40
N ASN A 48 41.82 -1.50 5.59
CA ASN A 48 42.59 -2.08 6.67
C ASN A 48 42.34 -1.35 8.01
N ARG A 49 42.62 -2.03 9.13
CA ARG A 49 42.43 -1.50 10.47
C ARG A 49 43.28 -0.26 10.73
N THR A 50 44.50 -0.21 10.22
CA THR A 50 45.42 0.92 10.41
C THR A 50 44.85 2.23 9.86
N THR A 51 44.20 2.18 8.68
CA THR A 51 43.51 3.34 8.07
C THR A 51 42.32 3.78 8.91
N VAL A 52 41.57 2.84 9.50
CA VAL A 52 40.46 3.16 10.44
C VAL A 52 41.02 3.84 11.71
N VAL A 53 42.03 3.26 12.32
CA VAL A 53 42.66 3.83 13.54
C VAL A 53 43.13 5.25 13.27
N ARG A 54 43.83 5.50 12.14
CA ARG A 54 44.26 6.84 11.73
C ARG A 54 43.09 7.81 11.64
N ALA A 55 41.99 7.45 10.96
CA ALA A 55 40.82 8.30 10.83
C ALA A 55 40.19 8.64 12.18
N LEU A 56 40.08 7.65 13.07
CA LEU A 56 39.54 7.84 14.42
C LEU A 56 40.45 8.65 15.34
N ASP A 57 41.78 8.53 15.22
CA ASP A 57 42.74 9.34 15.97
C ASP A 57 42.72 10.80 15.50
N GLU A 58 42.70 11.06 14.21
CA GLU A 58 42.53 12.41 13.65
C GLU A 58 41.21 13.07 14.13
N LEU A 59 40.10 12.32 14.14
CA LEU A 59 38.82 12.83 14.65
C LEU A 59 38.86 13.07 16.17
N ARG A 60 39.64 12.27 16.93
CA ARG A 60 39.86 12.53 18.36
C ARG A 60 40.70 13.78 18.55
N ASP A 61 41.77 13.96 17.80
CA ASP A 61 42.66 15.09 17.91
C ASP A 61 41.96 16.40 17.49
N LEU A 62 40.99 16.31 16.59
CA LEU A 62 40.06 17.40 16.26
C LEU A 62 38.97 17.63 17.34
N GLY A 63 38.93 16.83 18.41
CA GLY A 63 37.92 16.95 19.45
C GLY A 63 36.53 16.42 19.09
N VAL A 64 36.37 15.79 17.90
CA VAL A 64 35.09 15.21 17.44
C VAL A 64 34.78 13.95 18.22
N LEU A 65 35.79 13.14 18.53
CA LEU A 65 35.66 11.88 19.28
C LEU A 65 36.39 11.94 20.59
N THR A 66 35.93 11.15 21.56
CA THR A 66 36.63 10.87 22.83
C THR A 66 36.92 9.37 22.95
N SER A 67 37.99 9.05 23.69
CA SER A 67 38.37 7.66 23.99
C SER A 67 38.12 7.38 25.47
N ARG A 68 37.46 6.25 25.76
CA ARG A 68 37.37 5.74 27.13
C ARG A 68 38.22 4.48 27.23
N GLN A 69 39.16 4.46 28.18
CA GLN A 69 40.14 3.37 28.36
C GLN A 69 39.40 2.01 28.45
N GLY A 70 39.75 1.06 27.60
CA GLY A 70 39.11 -0.27 27.53
C GLY A 70 37.71 -0.33 26.96
N SER A 71 37.07 0.80 26.64
CA SER A 71 35.64 0.84 26.26
C SER A 71 35.36 1.29 24.80
N GLY A 72 36.34 1.89 24.11
CA GLY A 72 36.20 2.28 22.67
C GLY A 72 36.17 3.77 22.42
N ARG A 73 35.72 4.15 21.22
CA ARG A 73 35.59 5.54 20.75
C ARG A 73 34.13 6.00 20.85
N TYR A 74 33.95 7.24 21.29
CA TYR A 74 32.64 7.86 21.50
C TYR A 74 32.59 9.24 20.85
N VAL A 75 31.42 9.65 20.37
CA VAL A 75 31.17 11.03 19.91
C VAL A 75 31.34 11.96 21.10
N ASN A 76 32.12 13.05 20.95
CA ASN A 76 32.37 13.97 22.03
C ASN A 76 31.11 14.69 22.51
N GLN A 77 30.94 14.86 23.82
CA GLN A 77 29.79 15.54 24.44
C GLN A 77 30.07 17.02 24.76
N THR A 78 31.28 17.50 24.47
CA THR A 78 31.66 18.90 24.74
C THR A 78 31.03 19.88 23.73
N GLU A 79 31.31 21.19 23.86
CA GLU A 79 30.71 22.25 23.08
C GLU A 79 30.77 22.03 21.56
N TRP A 80 31.82 21.43 21.03
CA TRP A 80 31.94 21.10 19.62
C TRP A 80 30.84 20.09 19.18
N GLY A 81 30.63 19.04 19.96
CA GLY A 81 29.53 18.07 19.73
C GLY A 81 28.13 18.66 19.95
N LYS A 82 28.02 19.69 20.82
CA LYS A 82 26.72 20.35 21.07
C LYS A 82 26.27 21.30 19.95
N PHE A 83 27.21 21.90 19.21
CA PHE A 83 26.88 22.83 18.10
C PHE A 83 26.75 22.15 16.75
N SER A 84 27.36 20.98 16.57
CA SER A 84 27.35 20.26 15.29
C SER A 84 26.34 19.12 15.20
N VAL A 85 25.67 18.75 16.31
CA VAL A 85 24.72 17.62 16.37
C VAL A 85 23.41 18.06 17.02
N PRO A 86 22.25 17.67 16.50
CA PRO A 86 20.98 17.88 17.18
C PRO A 86 21.04 17.30 18.60
N ARG A 87 20.61 18.10 19.62
CA ARG A 87 20.61 17.67 21.04
C ARG A 87 19.73 16.45 21.31
N ILE A 88 18.84 16.14 20.39
CA ILE A 88 17.88 15.05 20.45
C ILE A 88 18.26 14.03 19.37
N ASN A 89 18.46 12.79 19.79
CA ASN A 89 18.61 11.68 18.85
C ASN A 89 17.22 11.27 18.32
N TRP A 90 16.78 11.93 17.28
CA TRP A 90 15.47 11.67 16.66
C TRP A 90 15.30 10.22 16.23
N ARG A 91 16.38 9.52 15.86
CA ARG A 91 16.34 8.11 15.48
C ARG A 91 15.90 7.18 16.61
N GLU A 92 16.32 7.45 17.83
CA GLU A 92 15.91 6.66 19.01
C GLU A 92 14.46 6.94 19.41
N LEU A 93 13.95 8.13 19.02
CA LEU A 93 12.57 8.53 19.30
C LEU A 93 11.59 8.06 18.23
N PHE A 94 12.06 7.67 17.03
CA PHE A 94 11.16 7.17 15.99
C PHE A 94 10.51 5.87 16.43
N SER A 95 9.19 5.86 16.40
CA SER A 95 8.42 4.64 16.61
C SER A 95 8.65 3.67 15.44
N GLN A 96 9.06 2.44 15.75
CA GLN A 96 9.18 1.36 14.76
C GLN A 96 7.84 0.99 14.09
N ARG A 97 6.71 1.56 14.56
CA ARG A 97 5.38 1.32 14.01
C ARG A 97 5.25 1.71 12.52
N TYR A 98 6.08 2.64 12.06
CA TYR A 98 6.04 3.14 10.67
C TYR A 98 7.18 2.58 9.79
N GLU A 99 8.11 1.83 10.37
CA GLU A 99 9.15 1.15 9.59
C GLU A 99 8.57 -0.09 8.91
N GLN A 100 8.75 -0.21 7.60
CA GLN A 100 8.38 -1.41 6.84
C GLN A 100 9.60 -2.30 6.67
N VAL A 101 9.42 -3.59 6.89
CA VAL A 101 10.52 -4.56 6.78
C VAL A 101 11.02 -4.68 5.33
N ASP A 102 10.15 -4.37 4.37
CA ASP A 102 10.40 -4.55 2.93
C ASP A 102 10.69 -3.24 2.18
N ASP A 103 10.96 -2.13 2.89
CA ASP A 103 11.28 -0.82 2.29
C ASP A 103 12.47 -0.91 1.32
N TRP A 104 13.42 -1.82 1.59
CA TRP A 104 14.57 -2.06 0.73
C TRP A 104 14.17 -2.43 -0.71
N TYR A 105 13.09 -3.22 -0.88
CA TYR A 105 12.62 -3.66 -2.19
C TYR A 105 11.91 -2.51 -2.93
N GLU A 106 11.10 -1.73 -2.23
CA GLU A 106 10.44 -0.55 -2.80
C GLU A 106 11.46 0.52 -3.21
N GLU A 107 12.50 0.76 -2.41
CA GLU A 107 13.59 1.67 -2.77
C GLU A 107 14.34 1.17 -4.01
N ARG A 108 14.62 -0.13 -4.10
CA ARG A 108 15.28 -0.72 -5.26
C ARG A 108 14.44 -0.58 -6.53
N ILE A 109 13.14 -0.80 -6.45
CA ILE A 109 12.19 -0.55 -7.55
C ILE A 109 12.21 0.93 -7.94
N LYS A 110 12.17 1.84 -6.96
CA LYS A 110 12.19 3.29 -7.20
C LYS A 110 13.45 3.73 -7.95
N GLU A 111 14.60 3.20 -7.60
CA GLU A 111 15.84 3.48 -8.34
C GLU A 111 15.82 2.89 -9.75
N ALA A 112 15.34 1.64 -9.88
CA ALA A 112 15.29 0.96 -11.18
C ALA A 112 14.33 1.64 -12.18
N LYS A 113 13.26 2.28 -11.72
CA LYS A 113 12.32 3.06 -12.55
C LYS A 113 12.97 4.24 -13.30
N LYS A 114 14.16 4.66 -12.90
CA LYS A 114 14.92 5.70 -13.62
C LYS A 114 15.53 5.18 -14.93
N GLN A 115 15.58 3.86 -15.12
CA GLN A 115 16.11 3.23 -16.33
C GLN A 115 15.02 3.18 -17.42
N PRO A 116 15.32 3.55 -18.67
CA PRO A 116 14.33 3.63 -19.74
C PRO A 116 13.62 2.30 -20.03
N ASP A 117 14.35 1.18 -19.93
CA ASP A 117 13.89 -0.16 -20.29
C ASP A 117 13.29 -0.93 -19.10
N PHE A 118 13.09 -0.26 -17.98
CA PHE A 118 12.51 -0.89 -16.80
C PHE A 118 11.02 -1.16 -16.98
N LEU A 119 10.62 -2.41 -16.88
CA LEU A 119 9.23 -2.84 -16.93
C LEU A 119 8.60 -2.79 -15.53
N ASP A 120 7.97 -1.67 -15.21
CA ASP A 120 7.31 -1.45 -13.91
C ASP A 120 5.92 -2.08 -13.87
N LEU A 121 5.83 -3.32 -13.39
CA LEU A 121 4.57 -4.01 -13.08
C LEU A 121 4.30 -4.08 -11.56
N PHE A 122 5.18 -3.47 -10.78
CA PHE A 122 5.09 -3.39 -9.32
C PHE A 122 4.09 -2.31 -8.86
N SER A 123 4.09 -1.17 -9.54
CA SER A 123 3.27 -0.01 -9.17
C SER A 123 1.80 -0.34 -8.99
N SER A 124 1.19 0.25 -7.96
CA SER A 124 -0.21 0.01 -7.59
C SER A 124 -1.21 0.90 -8.31
N GLU A 125 -0.75 1.81 -9.17
CA GLU A 125 -1.60 2.73 -9.93
C GLU A 125 -1.64 2.37 -11.41
N MET A 126 -2.73 2.72 -12.07
CA MET A 126 -2.82 2.72 -13.52
C MET A 126 -1.92 3.79 -14.13
N PRO A 127 -1.40 3.60 -15.35
CA PRO A 127 -0.76 4.67 -16.11
C PRO A 127 -1.70 5.85 -16.34
N ASN A 128 -1.18 7.08 -16.27
CA ASN A 128 -1.98 8.29 -16.47
C ASN A 128 -2.78 8.28 -17.79
N LYS A 129 -2.24 7.67 -18.85
CA LYS A 129 -2.91 7.57 -20.16
C LYS A 129 -4.21 6.75 -20.14
N LEU A 130 -4.45 5.96 -19.10
CA LEU A 130 -5.67 5.17 -18.90
C LEU A 130 -6.67 5.86 -17.98
N LEU A 131 -6.25 6.91 -17.27
CA LEU A 131 -7.15 7.65 -16.39
C LEU A 131 -8.16 8.44 -17.24
N PRO A 132 -9.43 8.52 -16.82
CA PRO A 132 -10.41 9.32 -17.52
C PRO A 132 -10.03 10.81 -17.52
N ASP A 133 -10.18 11.46 -18.64
CA ASP A 133 -10.00 12.91 -18.75
C ASP A 133 -11.24 13.61 -18.19
N VAL A 134 -11.08 14.20 -17.01
CA VAL A 134 -12.15 14.90 -16.28
C VAL A 134 -11.85 16.39 -16.26
N GLN A 135 -12.77 17.20 -16.75
CA GLN A 135 -12.69 18.65 -16.65
C GLN A 135 -13.25 19.12 -15.30
N PHE A 136 -12.44 19.88 -14.58
CA PHE A 136 -12.85 20.46 -13.29
C PHE A 136 -13.45 21.85 -13.49
N PRO A 137 -14.58 22.16 -12.82
CA PRO A 137 -15.17 23.50 -12.90
C PRO A 137 -14.23 24.55 -12.31
N ALA A 138 -14.12 25.68 -12.97
CA ALA A 138 -13.40 26.84 -12.45
C ALA A 138 -14.32 27.60 -11.49
N HIS A 139 -13.83 27.85 -10.27
CA HIS A 139 -14.52 28.64 -9.25
C HIS A 139 -13.67 29.80 -8.78
N THR A 140 -14.31 30.94 -8.55
CA THR A 140 -13.73 32.06 -7.81
C THR A 140 -13.74 31.75 -6.30
N MET A 141 -12.94 32.48 -5.53
CA MET A 141 -12.94 32.32 -4.07
C MET A 141 -14.32 32.63 -3.45
N ALA A 142 -15.06 33.60 -4.00
CA ALA A 142 -16.39 33.93 -3.50
C ALA A 142 -17.41 32.77 -3.72
N GLU A 143 -17.34 32.13 -4.89
CA GLU A 143 -18.14 30.94 -5.18
C GLU A 143 -17.76 29.79 -4.27
N MET A 144 -16.47 29.58 -4.02
CA MET A 144 -16.00 28.53 -3.11
C MET A 144 -16.51 28.72 -1.67
N ILE A 145 -16.51 29.97 -1.17
CA ILE A 145 -17.07 30.30 0.16
C ILE A 145 -18.58 30.00 0.19
N THR A 146 -19.28 30.26 -0.91
CA THR A 146 -20.70 29.95 -1.03
C THR A 146 -20.94 28.43 -1.04
N GLU A 147 -20.13 27.69 -1.79
CA GLU A 147 -20.20 26.22 -1.82
C GLU A 147 -19.86 25.59 -0.45
N GLU A 148 -18.96 26.19 0.32
CA GLU A 148 -18.61 25.71 1.67
C GLU A 148 -19.83 25.69 2.61
N GLN A 149 -20.84 26.53 2.40
CA GLN A 149 -22.09 26.49 3.17
C GLN A 149 -22.89 25.21 2.96
N LYS A 150 -22.61 24.45 1.89
CA LYS A 150 -23.23 23.15 1.62
C LYS A 150 -22.45 21.97 2.26
N MET A 151 -21.36 22.26 2.97
CA MET A 151 -20.63 21.25 3.74
C MET A 151 -21.44 20.80 4.94
N THR A 152 -21.47 19.50 5.16
CA THR A 152 -22.05 18.84 6.33
C THR A 152 -20.98 18.05 7.08
N ASP A 153 -21.29 17.53 8.24
CA ASP A 153 -20.40 16.60 8.95
C ASP A 153 -20.16 15.28 8.17
N LEU A 154 -21.01 14.98 7.17
CA LEU A 154 -20.89 13.79 6.31
C LEU A 154 -20.11 14.04 5.01
N GLY A 155 -19.87 15.30 4.67
CA GLY A 155 -19.19 15.75 3.47
C GLY A 155 -19.95 16.85 2.72
N TYR A 156 -19.47 17.20 1.53
CA TYR A 156 -20.11 18.16 0.64
C TYR A 156 -21.40 17.56 0.07
N LEU A 157 -22.55 18.17 0.38
CA LEU A 157 -23.87 17.61 0.10
C LEU A 157 -24.07 17.23 -1.38
N PRO A 158 -23.69 18.06 -2.38
CA PRO A 158 -23.82 17.66 -3.78
C PRO A 158 -22.98 16.42 -4.15
N LEU A 159 -21.81 16.22 -3.55
CA LEU A 159 -21.02 15.00 -3.76
C LEU A 159 -21.69 13.78 -3.13
N VAL A 160 -22.22 13.92 -1.91
CA VAL A 160 -22.96 12.86 -1.23
C VAL A 160 -24.15 12.40 -2.07
N GLU A 161 -24.92 13.36 -2.63
CA GLU A 161 -26.07 13.07 -3.52
C GLU A 161 -25.66 12.37 -4.81
N LYS A 162 -24.54 12.77 -5.42
CA LYS A 162 -24.01 12.11 -6.62
C LYS A 162 -23.54 10.68 -6.34
N ILE A 163 -22.86 10.44 -5.21
CA ILE A 163 -22.44 9.09 -4.82
C ILE A 163 -23.66 8.21 -4.50
N GLU A 164 -24.68 8.76 -3.78
CA GLU A 164 -25.93 8.05 -3.50
C GLU A 164 -26.60 7.60 -4.80
N GLY A 165 -26.82 8.53 -5.76
CA GLY A 165 -27.42 8.22 -7.06
C GLY A 165 -26.61 7.19 -7.83
N TYR A 166 -25.31 7.39 -7.95
CA TYR A 166 -24.43 6.46 -8.68
C TYR A 166 -24.49 5.02 -8.11
N LEU A 167 -24.42 4.86 -6.81
CA LEU A 167 -24.44 3.53 -6.18
C LEU A 167 -25.83 2.88 -6.26
N SER A 168 -26.91 3.67 -6.21
CA SER A 168 -28.27 3.17 -6.37
C SER A 168 -28.53 2.69 -7.81
N ASP A 169 -28.07 3.45 -8.79
CA ASP A 169 -28.30 3.15 -10.21
C ASP A 169 -27.42 1.98 -10.68
N GLU A 170 -26.12 1.99 -10.41
CA GLU A 170 -25.15 1.01 -10.91
C GLU A 170 -25.11 -0.27 -10.06
N PHE A 171 -25.27 -0.18 -8.73
CA PHE A 171 -25.09 -1.32 -7.82
C PHE A 171 -26.36 -1.69 -7.05
N GLN A 172 -27.48 -1.00 -7.31
CA GLN A 172 -28.77 -1.24 -6.66
C GLN A 172 -28.68 -1.19 -5.12
N PHE A 173 -27.85 -0.28 -4.61
CA PHE A 173 -27.75 -0.06 -3.16
C PHE A 173 -29.00 0.68 -2.68
N ASP A 174 -29.62 0.16 -1.62
CA ASP A 174 -30.72 0.82 -0.90
C ASP A 174 -30.16 1.40 0.40
N PHE A 175 -29.85 2.68 0.39
CA PHE A 175 -29.39 3.44 1.56
C PHE A 175 -29.75 4.92 1.43
N SER A 176 -29.76 5.63 2.55
CA SER A 176 -29.95 7.09 2.54
C SER A 176 -28.62 7.82 2.66
N ARG A 177 -28.58 9.07 2.18
CA ARG A 177 -27.40 9.95 2.28
C ARG A 177 -26.87 10.13 3.72
N THR A 178 -27.73 9.93 4.73
CA THR A 178 -27.34 9.98 6.16
C THR A 178 -26.56 8.74 6.61
N GLN A 179 -26.48 7.72 5.78
CA GLN A 179 -25.70 6.50 5.98
C GLN A 179 -24.37 6.51 5.23
N LEU A 180 -23.99 7.64 4.58
CA LEU A 180 -22.75 7.82 3.83
C LEU A 180 -21.88 8.89 4.47
N LEU A 181 -20.59 8.60 4.63
CA LEU A 181 -19.54 9.53 5.08
C LEU A 181 -18.44 9.63 4.03
N VAL A 182 -18.17 10.83 3.54
CA VAL A 182 -17.07 11.11 2.62
C VAL A 182 -15.72 11.09 3.35
N THR A 183 -14.70 10.47 2.75
CA THR A 183 -13.36 10.30 3.33
C THR A 183 -12.25 10.62 2.32
N VAL A 184 -11.02 10.83 2.80
CA VAL A 184 -9.81 11.03 1.95
C VAL A 184 -9.33 9.67 1.41
N GLY A 185 -10.16 9.04 0.55
CA GLY A 185 -9.90 7.73 -0.04
C GLY A 185 -10.15 6.55 0.92
N GLY A 186 -10.18 5.33 0.36
CA GLY A 186 -10.52 4.12 1.10
C GLY A 186 -9.55 3.79 2.24
N GLN A 187 -8.27 4.13 2.15
CA GLN A 187 -7.32 3.88 3.25
C GLN A 187 -7.64 4.70 4.51
N GLN A 188 -8.04 5.96 4.35
CA GLN A 188 -8.50 6.76 5.49
C GLN A 188 -9.82 6.22 6.04
N ALA A 189 -10.73 5.77 5.17
CA ALA A 189 -11.97 5.13 5.60
C ALA A 189 -11.69 3.93 6.52
N ILE A 190 -10.82 3.02 6.10
CA ILE A 190 -10.41 1.85 6.90
C ILE A 190 -9.73 2.30 8.21
N PHE A 191 -8.80 3.27 8.14
CA PHE A 191 -8.15 3.79 9.34
C PHE A 191 -9.16 4.36 10.36
N LEU A 192 -10.13 5.16 9.89
CA LEU A 192 -11.17 5.75 10.73
C LEU A 192 -12.06 4.67 11.37
N ILE A 193 -12.44 3.65 10.61
CA ILE A 193 -13.19 2.49 11.12
C ILE A 193 -12.41 1.79 12.23
N LEU A 194 -11.14 1.44 11.98
CA LEU A 194 -10.31 0.75 12.96
C LEU A 194 -10.10 1.58 14.24
N GLN A 195 -9.81 2.87 14.10
CA GLN A 195 -9.59 3.76 15.26
C GLN A 195 -10.85 3.98 16.10
N THR A 196 -12.03 3.91 15.46
CA THR A 196 -13.30 4.17 16.15
C THR A 196 -13.88 2.91 16.78
N LEU A 197 -13.67 1.75 16.16
CA LEU A 197 -14.29 0.50 16.61
C LEU A 197 -13.37 -0.41 17.42
N LEU A 198 -12.04 -0.25 17.28
CA LEU A 198 -11.08 -1.18 17.86
C LEU A 198 -10.17 -0.49 18.89
N SER A 199 -9.70 -1.28 19.83
CA SER A 199 -8.67 -0.90 20.82
C SER A 199 -7.31 -1.48 20.40
N ASN A 200 -6.24 -0.91 20.95
CA ASN A 200 -4.88 -1.44 20.76
C ASN A 200 -4.82 -2.91 21.23
N GLY A 201 -4.29 -3.77 20.38
CA GLY A 201 -4.21 -5.22 20.61
C GLY A 201 -5.40 -6.03 20.13
N ASP A 202 -6.49 -5.38 19.66
CA ASP A 202 -7.60 -6.08 19.05
C ASP A 202 -7.18 -6.79 17.75
N ALA A 203 -7.89 -7.85 17.41
CA ALA A 203 -7.59 -8.72 16.29
C ALA A 203 -8.61 -8.55 15.17
N VAL A 204 -8.13 -8.45 13.93
CA VAL A 204 -8.97 -8.50 12.72
C VAL A 204 -8.55 -9.65 11.83
N ALA A 205 -9.53 -10.29 11.19
CA ALA A 205 -9.28 -11.27 10.14
C ALA A 205 -9.24 -10.56 8.78
N VAL A 206 -8.29 -10.97 7.94
CA VAL A 206 -8.15 -10.52 6.56
C VAL A 206 -7.91 -11.72 5.65
N GLU A 207 -8.19 -11.58 4.38
CA GLU A 207 -7.79 -12.57 3.37
C GLU A 207 -6.27 -12.75 3.34
N SER A 208 -5.81 -13.93 2.97
CA SER A 208 -4.37 -14.21 2.80
C SER A 208 -4.14 -14.99 1.50
N PRO A 209 -3.41 -14.39 0.53
CA PRO A 209 -2.68 -13.11 0.58
C PRO A 209 -3.59 -11.87 0.52
N SER A 210 -3.15 -10.73 1.07
CA SER A 210 -3.91 -9.47 1.02
C SER A 210 -3.02 -8.24 1.02
N PHE A 211 -3.44 -7.19 0.32
CA PHE A 211 -2.76 -5.89 0.34
C PHE A 211 -2.83 -5.19 1.71
N PHE A 212 -3.74 -5.59 2.59
CA PHE A 212 -3.85 -5.05 3.94
C PHE A 212 -2.55 -5.20 4.74
N TYR A 213 -1.74 -6.22 4.48
CA TYR A 213 -0.43 -6.41 5.10
C TYR A 213 0.57 -5.29 4.76
N ARG A 214 0.39 -4.60 3.62
CA ARG A 214 1.24 -3.47 3.21
C ARG A 214 0.84 -2.15 3.86
N LEU A 215 -0.31 -2.09 4.50
CA LEU A 215 -0.82 -0.86 5.10
C LEU A 215 -0.24 -0.65 6.51
N ALA A 216 0.59 0.38 6.67
CA ALA A 216 1.15 0.75 7.97
C ALA A 216 0.08 1.10 9.01
N LEU A 217 -1.15 1.41 8.57
CA LEU A 217 -2.26 1.79 9.45
C LEU A 217 -2.59 0.73 10.51
N PHE A 218 -2.47 -0.58 10.21
CA PHE A 218 -2.74 -1.63 11.20
C PHE A 218 -1.68 -1.64 12.32
N ARG A 219 -0.43 -1.38 11.99
CA ARG A 219 0.63 -1.20 13.00
C ARG A 219 0.46 0.09 13.77
N ALA A 220 0.10 1.18 13.09
CA ALA A 220 -0.14 2.48 13.71
C ALA A 220 -1.29 2.42 14.73
N THR A 221 -2.36 1.68 14.43
CA THR A 221 -3.50 1.45 15.33
C THR A 221 -3.23 0.40 16.40
N GLY A 222 -2.13 -0.35 16.28
CA GLY A 222 -1.85 -1.49 17.16
C GLY A 222 -2.76 -2.70 16.94
N THR A 223 -3.43 -2.77 15.79
CA THR A 223 -4.33 -3.86 15.42
C THR A 223 -3.54 -5.07 14.94
N ARG A 224 -3.93 -6.28 15.39
CA ARG A 224 -3.31 -7.55 14.99
C ARG A 224 -4.04 -8.14 13.79
N LEU A 225 -3.32 -8.40 12.70
CA LEU A 225 -3.85 -9.04 11.51
C LEU A 225 -3.76 -10.57 11.61
N PHE A 226 -4.87 -11.26 11.29
CA PHE A 226 -4.94 -12.70 11.16
C PHE A 226 -5.32 -13.06 9.72
N GLY A 227 -4.38 -13.64 8.98
CA GLY A 227 -4.60 -14.05 7.60
C GLY A 227 -5.41 -15.35 7.53
N ILE A 228 -6.50 -15.29 6.82
CA ILE A 228 -7.35 -16.44 6.53
C ILE A 228 -7.11 -16.86 5.07
N PRO A 229 -6.70 -18.11 4.80
CA PRO A 229 -6.52 -18.60 3.43
C PRO A 229 -7.76 -18.42 2.57
N MET A 230 -7.54 -18.33 1.26
CA MET A 230 -8.59 -18.25 0.25
C MET A 230 -8.56 -19.48 -0.64
N ASP A 231 -9.74 -19.95 -1.01
CA ASP A 231 -9.97 -20.89 -2.12
C ASP A 231 -10.47 -20.17 -3.39
N ASP A 232 -11.08 -20.89 -4.32
CA ASP A 232 -11.61 -20.31 -5.55
C ASP A 232 -12.91 -19.52 -5.36
N GLU A 233 -13.59 -19.75 -4.26
CA GLU A 233 -14.82 -19.06 -3.89
C GLU A 233 -14.56 -17.76 -3.06
N GLY A 234 -13.40 -17.64 -2.44
CA GLY A 234 -13.00 -16.52 -1.57
C GLY A 234 -12.41 -16.99 -0.23
N ILE A 235 -12.60 -16.23 0.84
CA ILE A 235 -12.06 -16.51 2.18
C ILE A 235 -12.57 -17.85 2.72
N ASP A 236 -11.70 -18.69 3.33
CA ASP A 236 -12.06 -19.99 3.93
C ASP A 236 -12.84 -19.78 5.24
N LEU A 237 -14.14 -20.11 5.21
CA LEU A 237 -15.03 -19.88 6.34
C LEU A 237 -14.77 -20.82 7.53
N ALA A 238 -14.30 -22.04 7.28
CA ALA A 238 -14.01 -23.00 8.37
C ALA A 238 -12.78 -22.54 9.17
N ILE A 239 -11.77 -22.01 8.48
CA ILE A 239 -10.58 -21.43 9.14
C ILE A 239 -10.94 -20.11 9.79
N LEU A 240 -11.78 -19.26 9.16
CA LEU A 240 -12.27 -18.02 9.74
C LEU A 240 -13.03 -18.29 11.04
N GLU A 241 -13.96 -19.24 11.08
CA GLU A 241 -14.72 -19.59 12.28
C GLU A 241 -13.80 -19.99 13.45
N LYS A 242 -12.83 -20.86 13.18
CA LYS A 242 -11.81 -21.24 14.18
C LYS A 242 -11.00 -20.03 14.66
N SER A 243 -10.67 -19.12 13.75
CA SER A 243 -9.91 -17.90 14.08
C SER A 243 -10.74 -16.94 14.93
N ILE A 244 -12.03 -16.74 14.63
CA ILE A 244 -12.95 -15.93 15.44
C ILE A 244 -12.97 -16.44 16.89
N GLN A 245 -13.15 -17.74 17.08
CA GLN A 245 -13.22 -18.36 18.41
C GLN A 245 -11.89 -18.28 19.17
N LYS A 246 -10.78 -18.64 18.51
CA LYS A 246 -9.45 -18.75 19.15
C LYS A 246 -8.81 -17.40 19.39
N ASN A 247 -8.88 -16.49 18.41
CA ASN A 247 -8.11 -15.24 18.39
C ASN A 247 -8.96 -14.03 18.79
N LYS A 248 -10.24 -14.23 19.12
CA LYS A 248 -11.18 -13.16 19.48
C LYS A 248 -11.24 -12.05 18.42
N ILE A 249 -11.42 -12.45 17.17
CA ILE A 249 -11.55 -11.54 16.03
C ILE A 249 -12.67 -10.53 16.28
N LYS A 250 -12.40 -9.25 16.11
CA LYS A 250 -13.33 -8.15 16.33
C LYS A 250 -13.96 -7.61 15.05
N ALA A 251 -13.32 -7.82 13.90
CA ALA A 251 -13.86 -7.46 12.59
C ALA A 251 -13.23 -8.35 11.52
N VAL A 252 -13.93 -8.53 10.40
CA VAL A 252 -13.43 -9.21 9.21
C VAL A 252 -13.35 -8.19 8.08
N LEU A 253 -12.15 -8.00 7.51
CA LEU A 253 -11.93 -7.11 6.38
C LEU A 253 -11.73 -7.95 5.12
N VAL A 254 -12.53 -7.71 4.09
CA VAL A 254 -12.47 -8.42 2.81
C VAL A 254 -12.45 -7.47 1.64
N ASN A 255 -11.80 -7.88 0.54
CA ASN A 255 -11.79 -7.20 -0.74
C ASN A 255 -12.45 -8.14 -1.78
N PRO A 256 -13.81 -8.19 -1.84
CA PRO A 256 -14.53 -9.26 -2.52
C PRO A 256 -14.52 -9.17 -4.04
N ASN A 257 -14.25 -7.99 -4.62
CA ASN A 257 -14.21 -7.75 -6.06
C ASN A 257 -12.78 -7.48 -6.54
N PHE A 258 -12.30 -8.33 -7.46
CA PHE A 258 -10.95 -8.21 -8.04
C PHE A 258 -9.87 -8.04 -6.96
N GLN A 259 -9.92 -8.92 -5.98
CA GLN A 259 -9.11 -8.92 -4.76
C GLN A 259 -7.63 -8.57 -5.04
N ASN A 260 -7.07 -7.68 -4.25
CA ASN A 260 -5.66 -7.35 -4.32
C ASN A 260 -4.86 -8.19 -3.31
N PRO A 261 -3.99 -9.11 -3.75
CA PRO A 261 -3.29 -9.12 -5.04
C PRO A 261 -3.84 -10.11 -6.08
N THR A 262 -4.80 -10.97 -5.76
CA THR A 262 -5.10 -12.19 -6.55
C THR A 262 -5.96 -11.95 -7.79
N GLY A 263 -6.70 -10.84 -7.86
CA GLY A 263 -7.69 -10.59 -8.90
C GLY A 263 -8.97 -11.45 -8.78
N LYS A 264 -9.10 -12.27 -7.73
CA LYS A 264 -10.28 -13.13 -7.50
C LYS A 264 -11.53 -12.29 -7.21
N VAL A 265 -12.68 -12.86 -7.54
CA VAL A 265 -14.00 -12.36 -7.16
C VAL A 265 -14.63 -13.36 -6.22
N MET A 266 -15.05 -12.91 -5.05
CA MET A 266 -15.77 -13.76 -4.08
C MET A 266 -17.13 -14.14 -4.63
N SER A 267 -17.45 -15.44 -4.63
CA SER A 267 -18.72 -15.93 -5.14
C SER A 267 -19.92 -15.43 -4.32
N GLN A 268 -21.09 -15.37 -4.95
CA GLN A 268 -22.32 -14.97 -4.24
C GLN A 268 -22.63 -15.89 -3.07
N LYS A 269 -22.41 -17.19 -3.24
CA LYS A 269 -22.60 -18.18 -2.18
C LYS A 269 -21.68 -17.87 -0.98
N ARG A 270 -20.38 -17.61 -1.24
CA ARG A 270 -19.41 -17.30 -0.18
C ARG A 270 -19.76 -16.00 0.55
N ARG A 271 -20.28 -14.98 -0.16
CA ARG A 271 -20.75 -13.72 0.47
C ARG A 271 -21.91 -14.00 1.44
N ASN A 272 -22.90 -14.77 1.01
CA ASN A 272 -24.03 -15.13 1.85
C ASN A 272 -23.58 -15.93 3.10
N ASP A 273 -22.73 -16.92 2.89
CA ASP A 273 -22.24 -17.78 3.97
C ASP A 273 -21.35 -16.98 4.96
N LEU A 274 -20.56 -16.01 4.46
CA LEU A 274 -19.76 -15.12 5.30
C LEU A 274 -20.64 -14.24 6.20
N VAL A 275 -21.72 -13.67 5.64
CA VAL A 275 -22.69 -12.87 6.42
C VAL A 275 -23.32 -13.74 7.52
N VAL A 276 -23.78 -14.94 7.20
CA VAL A 276 -24.37 -15.88 8.18
C VAL A 276 -23.37 -16.20 9.31
N LEU A 277 -22.13 -16.49 8.95
CA LEU A 277 -21.07 -16.78 9.92
C LEU A 277 -20.78 -15.58 10.82
N CYS A 278 -20.61 -14.41 10.26
CA CYS A 278 -20.26 -13.20 11.01
C CYS A 278 -21.41 -12.76 11.93
N ARG A 279 -22.67 -12.87 11.47
CA ARG A 279 -23.86 -12.65 12.33
C ARG A 279 -23.89 -13.59 13.56
N LYS A 280 -23.61 -14.88 13.35
CA LYS A 280 -23.57 -15.88 14.42
C LYS A 280 -22.63 -15.47 15.56
N TYR A 281 -21.49 -14.86 15.21
CA TYR A 281 -20.48 -14.45 16.18
C TYR A 281 -20.51 -12.95 16.54
N GLN A 282 -21.45 -12.19 15.98
CA GLN A 282 -21.57 -10.73 16.19
C GLN A 282 -20.27 -9.99 15.81
N VAL A 283 -19.64 -10.40 14.72
CA VAL A 283 -18.41 -9.81 14.18
C VAL A 283 -18.77 -9.00 12.95
N PRO A 284 -18.55 -7.66 12.93
CA PRO A 284 -18.82 -6.84 11.76
C PRO A 284 -17.88 -7.17 10.60
N ILE A 285 -18.39 -6.94 9.38
CA ILE A 285 -17.63 -7.05 8.15
C ILE A 285 -17.31 -5.65 7.64
N VAL A 286 -16.08 -5.43 7.17
CA VAL A 286 -15.68 -4.27 6.39
C VAL A 286 -15.39 -4.74 4.97
N GLU A 287 -16.24 -4.34 4.04
CA GLU A 287 -16.13 -4.62 2.63
C GLU A 287 -15.34 -3.50 1.94
N ASP A 288 -14.11 -3.78 1.51
CA ASP A 288 -13.29 -2.85 0.72
C ASP A 288 -13.53 -3.08 -0.77
N ASP A 289 -14.38 -2.26 -1.37
CA ASP A 289 -14.82 -2.39 -2.76
C ASP A 289 -14.37 -1.21 -3.62
N VAL A 290 -13.06 -1.11 -3.84
CA VAL A 290 -12.43 -0.05 -4.63
C VAL A 290 -12.18 -0.44 -6.08
N PHE A 291 -12.65 -1.62 -6.52
CA PHE A 291 -12.40 -2.15 -7.86
C PHE A 291 -13.66 -2.56 -8.64
N SER A 292 -14.86 -2.55 -8.04
CA SER A 292 -16.11 -2.97 -8.70
C SER A 292 -16.35 -2.25 -10.01
N ASP A 293 -16.04 -0.95 -10.08
CA ASP A 293 -16.14 -0.13 -11.30
C ASP A 293 -15.31 -0.67 -12.47
N LEU A 294 -14.31 -1.50 -12.21
CA LEU A 294 -13.41 -2.05 -13.23
C LEU A 294 -13.80 -3.48 -13.67
N SER A 295 -15.06 -3.88 -13.51
CA SER A 295 -15.57 -5.15 -14.03
C SER A 295 -15.56 -5.17 -15.56
N PHE A 296 -15.14 -6.30 -16.15
CA PHE A 296 -15.26 -6.56 -17.60
C PHE A 296 -16.58 -7.26 -17.97
N GLN A 297 -17.35 -7.67 -16.97
CA GLN A 297 -18.65 -8.29 -17.15
C GLN A 297 -19.75 -7.24 -17.04
N GLU A 298 -20.89 -7.52 -17.65
CA GLU A 298 -22.11 -6.75 -17.42
C GLU A 298 -22.47 -6.78 -15.92
N VAL A 299 -22.91 -5.63 -15.38
CA VAL A 299 -23.22 -5.44 -13.95
C VAL A 299 -24.22 -6.48 -13.45
N GLU A 300 -25.21 -6.87 -14.27
CA GLU A 300 -26.22 -7.89 -13.93
C GLU A 300 -25.66 -9.28 -13.59
N LYS A 301 -24.41 -9.57 -13.96
CA LYS A 301 -23.72 -10.84 -13.68
C LYS A 301 -22.73 -10.75 -12.54
N SER A 302 -22.54 -9.59 -11.97
CA SER A 302 -21.64 -9.38 -10.83
C SER A 302 -22.32 -9.84 -9.53
N PRO A 303 -21.58 -10.43 -8.59
CA PRO A 303 -22.14 -10.77 -7.28
C PRO A 303 -22.61 -9.52 -6.54
N VAL A 304 -23.74 -9.63 -5.86
CA VAL A 304 -24.29 -8.56 -5.01
C VAL A 304 -23.30 -8.23 -3.88
N SER A 305 -23.14 -6.94 -3.57
CA SER A 305 -22.30 -6.48 -2.46
C SER A 305 -22.66 -7.18 -1.14
N ILE A 306 -21.66 -7.44 -0.30
CA ILE A 306 -21.88 -8.02 1.04
C ILE A 306 -22.71 -7.06 1.88
N HIS A 307 -22.48 -5.75 1.74
CA HIS A 307 -23.25 -4.71 2.42
C HIS A 307 -24.75 -4.79 2.08
N SER A 308 -25.10 -4.99 0.80
CA SER A 308 -26.52 -5.13 0.39
C SER A 308 -27.19 -6.38 0.99
N LEU A 309 -26.43 -7.42 1.38
CA LEU A 309 -26.94 -8.58 2.07
C LEU A 309 -27.20 -8.35 3.56
N ASP A 310 -26.49 -7.41 4.16
CA ASP A 310 -26.57 -7.13 5.61
C ASP A 310 -26.15 -5.70 5.96
N PRO A 311 -26.97 -4.66 5.59
CA PRO A 311 -26.61 -3.26 5.78
C PRO A 311 -26.34 -2.87 7.23
N GLU A 312 -26.92 -3.59 8.20
CA GLU A 312 -26.78 -3.32 9.64
C GLU A 312 -25.45 -3.80 10.23
N ASN A 313 -24.80 -4.79 9.62
CA ASN A 313 -23.59 -5.41 10.16
C ASN A 313 -22.36 -5.31 9.23
N VAL A 314 -22.54 -4.73 8.04
CA VAL A 314 -21.47 -4.56 7.04
C VAL A 314 -21.21 -3.09 6.79
N LEU A 315 -19.95 -2.66 6.96
CA LEU A 315 -19.48 -1.35 6.52
C LEU A 315 -18.90 -1.49 5.11
N TYR A 316 -19.46 -0.75 4.17
CA TYR A 316 -18.94 -0.67 2.79
C TYR A 316 -17.96 0.48 2.66
N VAL A 317 -16.82 0.24 2.05
CA VAL A 317 -15.79 1.24 1.74
C VAL A 317 -15.62 1.31 0.23
N GLY A 318 -15.99 2.44 -0.36
CA GLY A 318 -15.78 2.74 -1.76
C GLY A 318 -14.73 3.82 -1.98
N SER A 319 -14.22 3.95 -3.20
CA SER A 319 -13.23 4.97 -3.53
C SER A 319 -13.06 5.19 -5.03
N LEU A 320 -13.01 6.45 -5.47
CA LEU A 320 -12.63 6.85 -6.83
C LEU A 320 -11.12 6.89 -7.08
N SER A 321 -10.29 6.69 -6.04
CA SER A 321 -8.83 6.86 -6.17
C SER A 321 -8.18 5.90 -7.19
N ARG A 322 -8.83 4.79 -7.51
CA ARG A 322 -8.36 3.85 -8.54
C ARG A 322 -8.62 4.34 -9.97
N LEU A 323 -9.65 5.15 -10.15
CA LEU A 323 -10.03 5.75 -11.44
C LEU A 323 -9.39 7.11 -11.65
N LEU A 324 -9.25 7.92 -10.60
CA LEU A 324 -8.77 9.30 -10.70
C LEU A 324 -7.28 9.47 -10.35
N GLY A 325 -6.61 8.38 -10.00
CA GLY A 325 -5.21 8.42 -9.58
C GLY A 325 -5.01 9.03 -8.19
N LYS A 326 -3.77 9.47 -7.91
CA LYS A 326 -3.39 10.01 -6.60
C LYS A 326 -3.83 11.45 -6.35
N THR A 327 -4.21 12.16 -7.39
CA THR A 327 -4.51 13.59 -7.34
C THR A 327 -5.80 13.85 -6.58
N THR A 328 -6.81 13.02 -6.81
CA THR A 328 -8.14 13.16 -6.20
C THR A 328 -8.41 11.97 -5.29
N LYS A 329 -8.02 12.10 -4.03
CA LYS A 329 -8.25 11.05 -3.03
C LYS A 329 -9.65 11.18 -2.46
N ILE A 330 -10.62 10.55 -3.08
CA ILE A 330 -12.00 10.46 -2.63
C ILE A 330 -12.33 9.01 -2.29
N GLY A 331 -12.96 8.82 -1.14
CA GLY A 331 -13.59 7.59 -0.71
C GLY A 331 -14.82 7.88 0.13
N TRP A 332 -15.52 6.84 0.51
CA TRP A 332 -16.70 6.93 1.38
C TRP A 332 -16.85 5.67 2.20
N ILE A 333 -17.61 5.81 3.29
CA ILE A 333 -18.07 4.70 4.13
C ILE A 333 -19.58 4.71 4.08
N ILE A 334 -20.19 3.54 3.87
CA ILE A 334 -21.64 3.34 4.02
C ILE A 334 -21.87 2.34 5.15
N GLY A 335 -22.89 2.60 5.97
CA GLY A 335 -23.25 1.72 7.08
C GLY A 335 -24.39 2.27 7.93
N PRO A 336 -24.69 1.66 9.06
CA PRO A 336 -25.77 2.11 9.94
C PRO A 336 -25.61 3.59 10.32
N GLN A 337 -26.68 4.36 10.18
CA GLN A 337 -26.68 5.81 10.39
C GLN A 337 -26.04 6.23 11.72
N THR A 338 -26.37 5.54 12.82
CA THR A 338 -25.82 5.83 14.14
C THR A 338 -24.29 5.65 14.20
N LEU A 339 -23.76 4.69 13.47
CA LEU A 339 -22.33 4.45 13.37
C LEU A 339 -21.68 5.50 12.47
N ILE A 340 -22.28 5.83 11.34
CA ILE A 340 -21.80 6.87 10.43
C ILE A 340 -21.65 8.22 11.14
N PHE A 341 -22.61 8.65 11.96
CA PHE A 341 -22.47 9.86 12.75
C PHE A 341 -21.34 9.80 13.80
N LYS A 342 -21.09 8.63 14.40
CA LYS A 342 -19.92 8.45 15.28
C LYS A 342 -18.60 8.55 14.53
N LEU A 343 -18.53 7.95 13.33
CA LEU A 343 -17.35 8.05 12.45
C LEU A 343 -17.12 9.48 11.98
N ALA A 344 -18.18 10.21 11.59
CA ALA A 344 -18.10 11.61 11.20
C ALA A 344 -17.56 12.49 12.35
N LYS A 345 -18.07 12.27 13.56
CA LYS A 345 -17.57 12.96 14.76
C LYS A 345 -16.09 12.65 15.02
N ALA A 346 -15.68 11.39 14.91
CA ALA A 346 -14.29 11.00 15.08
C ALA A 346 -13.39 11.61 13.99
N GLN A 347 -13.83 11.63 12.73
CA GLN A 347 -13.15 12.29 11.62
C GLN A 347 -12.91 13.77 11.91
N LYS A 348 -13.93 14.48 12.35
CA LYS A 348 -13.85 15.91 12.72
C LYS A 348 -12.89 16.16 13.88
N MET A 349 -12.93 15.32 14.92
CA MET A 349 -12.03 15.42 16.07
C MET A 349 -10.55 15.17 15.72
N MET A 350 -10.29 14.39 14.69
CA MET A 350 -8.94 14.11 14.17
C MET A 350 -8.49 15.14 13.11
N GLU A 351 -9.31 16.15 12.81
CA GLU A 351 -9.10 17.15 11.75
C GLU A 351 -8.85 16.53 10.36
N PHE A 352 -9.45 15.39 10.11
CA PHE A 352 -9.36 14.70 8.81
C PHE A 352 -10.42 15.17 7.81
N SER A 353 -10.98 16.38 8.02
CA SER A 353 -11.93 16.96 7.10
C SER A 353 -11.30 17.18 5.73
N MET A 354 -12.02 16.77 4.68
CA MET A 354 -11.57 16.94 3.32
C MET A 354 -11.84 18.35 2.84
N SER A 355 -10.87 18.91 2.09
CA SER A 355 -11.03 20.21 1.42
C SER A 355 -12.25 20.21 0.52
N ILE A 356 -13.01 21.32 0.56
CA ILE A 356 -14.14 21.55 -0.34
C ILE A 356 -13.72 21.47 -1.82
N PHE A 357 -12.52 21.98 -2.18
CA PHE A 357 -11.99 21.91 -3.54
C PHE A 357 -11.93 20.48 -4.07
N THR A 358 -11.45 19.56 -3.26
CA THR A 358 -11.34 18.14 -3.65
C THR A 358 -12.73 17.52 -3.83
N GLN A 359 -13.69 17.90 -2.99
CA GLN A 359 -15.05 17.37 -3.07
C GLN A 359 -15.81 17.93 -4.27
N ILE A 360 -15.67 19.22 -4.60
CA ILE A 360 -16.24 19.81 -5.82
C ILE A 360 -15.61 19.17 -7.07
N ALA A 361 -14.28 18.99 -7.09
CA ALA A 361 -13.61 18.32 -8.19
C ALA A 361 -14.12 16.89 -8.37
N ALA A 362 -14.38 16.17 -7.27
CA ALA A 362 -14.94 14.82 -7.32
C ALA A 362 -16.39 14.80 -7.84
N THR A 363 -17.20 15.83 -7.56
CA THR A 363 -18.57 15.92 -8.07
C THR A 363 -18.58 15.94 -9.59
N ALA A 364 -17.63 16.63 -10.23
CA ALA A 364 -17.49 16.68 -11.68
C ALA A 364 -17.22 15.30 -12.35
N VAL A 365 -16.74 14.33 -11.59
CA VAL A 365 -16.53 12.96 -12.09
C VAL A 365 -17.85 12.28 -12.44
N PHE A 366 -18.90 12.53 -11.66
CA PHE A 366 -20.24 11.96 -11.84
C PHE A 366 -21.13 12.75 -12.81
N GLU A 367 -20.55 13.61 -13.66
CA GLU A 367 -21.26 14.28 -14.72
C GLU A 367 -21.57 13.32 -15.89
N GLU A 368 -22.45 13.75 -16.83
CA GLU A 368 -23.05 12.91 -17.91
C GLU A 368 -22.12 12.04 -18.75
N SER A 369 -20.80 12.28 -18.74
CA SER A 369 -19.84 11.49 -19.51
C SER A 369 -19.09 10.41 -18.70
N TYR A 370 -19.39 10.24 -17.41
CA TYR A 370 -18.65 9.33 -16.53
C TYR A 370 -18.71 7.88 -17.00
N ASP A 371 -19.92 7.37 -17.30
CA ASP A 371 -20.12 5.97 -17.71
C ASP A 371 -19.42 5.67 -19.03
N ALA A 372 -19.47 6.59 -19.99
CA ALA A 372 -18.78 6.45 -21.26
C ALA A 372 -17.25 6.42 -21.07
N LYS A 373 -16.70 7.28 -20.21
CA LYS A 373 -15.27 7.30 -19.87
C LYS A 373 -14.84 6.03 -19.15
N LEU A 374 -15.66 5.56 -18.22
CA LEU A 374 -15.42 4.31 -17.49
C LEU A 374 -15.44 3.09 -18.44
N ALA A 375 -16.39 3.05 -19.38
CA ALA A 375 -16.45 2.00 -20.40
C ALA A 375 -15.18 1.97 -21.27
N LEU A 376 -14.62 3.13 -21.64
CA LEU A 376 -13.33 3.18 -22.36
C LEU A 376 -12.19 2.60 -21.53
N VAL A 377 -12.12 2.92 -20.25
CA VAL A 377 -11.09 2.37 -19.33
C VAL A 377 -11.25 0.85 -19.19
N ARG A 378 -12.48 0.36 -18.99
CA ARG A 378 -12.81 -1.08 -18.91
C ARG A 378 -12.37 -1.82 -20.19
N ASN A 379 -12.71 -1.30 -21.37
CA ASN A 379 -12.33 -1.90 -22.65
C ASN A 379 -10.81 -1.98 -22.82
N GLN A 380 -10.09 -0.90 -22.53
CA GLN A 380 -8.63 -0.88 -22.61
C GLN A 380 -7.97 -1.85 -21.63
N LEU A 381 -8.50 -1.98 -20.41
CA LEU A 381 -8.02 -2.95 -19.42
C LEU A 381 -8.32 -4.39 -19.87
N GLN A 382 -9.49 -4.64 -20.45
CA GLN A 382 -9.87 -5.94 -20.98
C GLN A 382 -8.93 -6.38 -22.11
N GLU A 383 -8.62 -5.50 -23.06
CA GLU A 383 -7.65 -5.78 -24.14
C GLU A 383 -6.29 -6.18 -23.57
N LYS A 384 -5.79 -5.43 -22.57
CA LYS A 384 -4.51 -5.74 -21.90
C LYS A 384 -4.56 -7.06 -21.13
N SER A 385 -5.68 -7.37 -20.49
CA SER A 385 -5.87 -8.65 -19.81
C SER A 385 -5.82 -9.82 -20.79
N LEU A 386 -6.42 -9.66 -21.98
CA LEU A 386 -6.39 -10.68 -23.03
C LEU A 386 -4.97 -10.93 -23.55
N LEU A 387 -4.12 -9.89 -23.66
CA LEU A 387 -2.70 -10.09 -24.02
C LEU A 387 -1.98 -10.96 -22.99
N LEU A 388 -2.17 -10.67 -21.70
CA LEU A 388 -1.55 -11.46 -20.62
C LEU A 388 -2.11 -12.89 -20.57
N GLN A 389 -3.43 -13.07 -20.73
CA GLN A 389 -4.05 -14.40 -20.74
C GLN A 389 -3.58 -15.24 -21.92
N LYS A 390 -3.44 -14.65 -23.12
CA LYS A 390 -2.87 -15.34 -24.32
C LYS A 390 -1.41 -15.77 -24.09
N TRP A 391 -0.63 -14.96 -23.40
CA TRP A 391 0.72 -15.34 -23.01
C TRP A 391 0.68 -16.50 -22.02
N ALA A 392 -0.15 -16.41 -20.98
CA ALA A 392 -0.26 -17.44 -19.94
C ALA A 392 -0.64 -18.82 -20.50
N GLN A 393 -1.57 -18.87 -21.49
CA GLN A 393 -1.98 -20.12 -22.15
C GLN A 393 -0.84 -20.84 -22.87
N LYS A 394 0.25 -20.14 -23.21
CA LYS A 394 1.43 -20.70 -23.88
C LYS A 394 2.52 -21.12 -22.88
N GLN A 395 2.30 -20.91 -21.58
CA GLN A 395 3.28 -21.23 -20.55
C GLN A 395 3.01 -22.61 -19.93
N ASN A 396 4.08 -23.34 -19.66
CA ASN A 396 4.00 -24.61 -18.90
C ASN A 396 4.42 -24.43 -17.44
N PHE A 397 5.11 -23.33 -17.11
CA PHE A 397 5.65 -23.08 -15.78
C PHE A 397 4.82 -22.11 -14.97
N PHE A 398 4.31 -21.04 -15.59
CA PHE A 398 3.50 -20.02 -14.92
C PHE A 398 2.02 -20.25 -15.12
N ASN A 399 1.25 -20.14 -14.03
CA ASN A 399 -0.20 -20.14 -14.04
C ASN A 399 -0.71 -18.73 -13.73
N VAL A 400 -1.67 -18.25 -14.51
CA VAL A 400 -2.35 -16.96 -14.29
C VAL A 400 -3.82 -17.23 -14.08
N TRP A 401 -4.37 -16.69 -13.00
CA TRP A 401 -5.80 -16.85 -12.71
C TRP A 401 -6.65 -16.08 -13.72
N PRO A 402 -7.89 -16.53 -14.00
CA PRO A 402 -8.78 -15.83 -14.91
C PRO A 402 -9.02 -14.39 -14.48
N ILE A 403 -8.77 -13.46 -15.40
CA ILE A 403 -8.92 -12.02 -15.14
C ILE A 403 -10.30 -11.59 -15.62
N LYS A 404 -11.15 -11.17 -14.69
CA LYS A 404 -12.54 -10.76 -14.95
C LYS A 404 -12.76 -9.24 -14.78
N GLY A 405 -11.73 -8.52 -14.30
CA GLY A 405 -11.79 -7.09 -14.02
C GLY A 405 -10.56 -6.61 -13.25
N GLY A 406 -10.60 -5.37 -12.76
CA GLY A 406 -9.48 -4.74 -12.10
C GLY A 406 -8.30 -4.52 -13.04
N TYR A 407 -7.09 -4.44 -12.49
CA TYR A 407 -5.84 -4.32 -13.25
C TYR A 407 -4.66 -5.07 -12.63
N TYR A 408 -4.95 -6.00 -11.72
CA TYR A 408 -3.97 -6.91 -11.14
C TYR A 408 -4.19 -8.33 -11.62
N ALA A 409 -3.09 -9.02 -11.87
CA ALA A 409 -3.07 -10.46 -12.12
C ALA A 409 -2.14 -11.13 -11.11
N TRP A 410 -2.52 -12.30 -10.65
CA TRP A 410 -1.73 -13.15 -9.80
C TRP A 410 -1.12 -14.27 -10.63
N VAL A 411 0.19 -14.31 -10.67
CA VAL A 411 0.96 -15.34 -11.40
C VAL A 411 1.57 -16.26 -10.39
N THR A 412 1.35 -17.56 -10.55
CA THR A 412 1.86 -18.63 -9.67
C THR A 412 2.67 -19.65 -10.43
N TRP A 413 3.45 -20.44 -9.71
CA TRP A 413 4.24 -21.57 -10.25
C TRP A 413 4.45 -22.61 -9.16
N GLU A 414 4.91 -23.81 -9.55
CA GLU A 414 5.31 -24.87 -8.63
C GLU A 414 6.85 -24.88 -8.44
N GLY A 415 7.31 -25.32 -7.26
CA GLY A 415 8.73 -25.49 -6.97
C GLY A 415 9.32 -24.41 -6.07
N LYS A 416 10.46 -23.82 -6.45
CA LYS A 416 11.25 -22.91 -5.64
C LYS A 416 10.52 -21.59 -5.39
N LYS A 417 10.58 -21.10 -4.17
CA LYS A 417 10.02 -19.79 -3.80
C LYS A 417 10.84 -18.65 -4.37
N MET A 418 10.19 -17.54 -4.67
CA MET A 418 10.87 -16.29 -5.01
C MET A 418 11.55 -15.73 -3.76
N THR A 419 12.89 -15.79 -3.73
CA THR A 419 13.69 -15.21 -2.64
C THR A 419 13.96 -13.72 -2.86
N ALA A 420 14.49 -13.03 -1.85
CA ALA A 420 14.92 -11.64 -1.96
C ALA A 420 16.02 -11.46 -3.03
N GLU A 421 16.92 -12.45 -3.16
CA GLU A 421 17.99 -12.48 -4.18
C GLU A 421 17.41 -12.57 -5.59
N ILE A 422 16.47 -13.51 -5.83
CA ILE A 422 15.78 -13.68 -7.12
C ILE A 422 15.01 -12.41 -7.49
N ALA A 423 14.28 -11.83 -6.53
CA ALA A 423 13.56 -10.58 -6.74
C ALA A 423 14.51 -9.41 -7.08
N SER A 424 15.65 -9.34 -6.39
CA SER A 424 16.68 -8.35 -6.67
C SER A 424 17.29 -8.50 -8.05
N GLU A 425 17.54 -9.74 -8.49
CA GLU A 425 18.06 -10.02 -9.83
C GLU A 425 17.01 -9.67 -10.90
N ALA A 426 15.74 -10.02 -10.69
CA ALA A 426 14.66 -9.61 -11.59
C ALA A 426 14.61 -8.10 -11.79
N VAL A 427 14.72 -7.32 -10.69
CA VAL A 427 14.79 -5.85 -10.75
C VAL A 427 16.03 -5.37 -11.50
N ALA A 428 17.20 -5.96 -11.24
CA ALA A 428 18.44 -5.62 -11.94
C ALA A 428 18.37 -5.90 -13.45
N LYS A 429 17.61 -6.93 -13.85
CA LYS A 429 17.32 -7.26 -15.26
C LYS A 429 16.15 -6.47 -15.85
N GLY A 430 15.63 -5.49 -15.14
CA GLY A 430 14.60 -4.57 -15.63
C GLY A 430 13.15 -5.05 -15.45
N LEU A 431 12.88 -6.01 -14.56
CA LEU A 431 11.53 -6.50 -14.25
C LEU A 431 11.14 -6.14 -12.82
N GLY A 432 10.16 -5.24 -12.65
CA GLY A 432 9.57 -4.90 -11.37
C GLY A 432 8.21 -5.56 -11.18
N VAL A 433 8.11 -6.53 -10.28
CA VAL A 433 6.86 -7.24 -9.89
C VAL A 433 6.66 -7.17 -8.38
N ALA A 434 5.49 -7.50 -7.86
CA ALA A 434 5.25 -7.51 -6.42
C ALA A 434 5.21 -8.95 -5.89
N PRO A 435 6.25 -9.40 -5.17
CA PRO A 435 6.33 -10.75 -4.62
C PRO A 435 5.28 -11.02 -3.53
N SER A 436 4.97 -12.29 -3.32
CA SER A 436 3.94 -12.75 -2.39
C SER A 436 4.18 -12.37 -0.94
N TRP A 437 5.43 -12.28 -0.48
CA TRP A 437 5.72 -11.89 0.91
C TRP A 437 5.21 -10.49 1.29
N LEU A 438 5.08 -9.58 0.29
CA LEU A 438 4.50 -8.25 0.51
C LEU A 438 3.01 -8.30 0.90
N PHE A 439 2.37 -9.46 0.74
CA PHE A 439 0.95 -9.66 0.99
C PHE A 439 0.68 -10.62 2.15
N GLY A 440 1.67 -10.77 3.05
CA GLY A 440 1.52 -11.51 4.31
C GLY A 440 1.65 -13.03 4.19
N ARG A 441 1.97 -13.55 3.01
CA ARG A 441 2.16 -14.99 2.81
C ARG A 441 3.29 -15.28 1.83
N GLU A 442 4.28 -16.04 2.29
CA GLU A 442 5.33 -16.57 1.41
C GLU A 442 4.80 -17.74 0.59
N THR A 443 4.28 -17.47 -0.59
CA THR A 443 3.83 -18.45 -1.57
C THR A 443 4.58 -18.27 -2.88
N ASN A 444 4.49 -19.25 -3.76
CA ASN A 444 5.02 -19.15 -5.13
C ASN A 444 4.06 -18.28 -5.95
N GLY A 445 4.14 -16.97 -5.77
CA GLY A 445 3.27 -16.03 -6.44
C GLY A 445 3.83 -14.62 -6.52
N ILE A 446 3.44 -13.93 -7.57
CA ILE A 446 3.72 -12.51 -7.80
C ILE A 446 2.47 -11.80 -8.29
N ARG A 447 2.29 -10.54 -7.87
CA ARG A 447 1.28 -9.67 -8.46
C ARG A 447 1.90 -8.87 -9.60
N ILE A 448 1.17 -8.81 -10.70
CA ILE A 448 1.48 -8.02 -11.89
C ILE A 448 0.38 -6.98 -12.08
N ASN A 449 0.76 -5.71 -12.26
CA ASN A 449 -0.14 -4.67 -12.74
C ASN A 449 -0.17 -4.70 -14.28
N PHE A 450 -1.13 -5.42 -14.86
CA PHE A 450 -1.23 -5.61 -16.30
C PHE A 450 -1.71 -4.37 -17.06
N SER A 451 -2.26 -3.36 -16.38
CA SER A 451 -2.63 -2.09 -17.02
C SER A 451 -1.43 -1.41 -17.71
N ARG A 452 -0.22 -1.78 -17.30
CA ARG A 452 1.05 -1.27 -17.81
C ARG A 452 1.61 -2.04 -18.99
N LEU A 453 0.97 -3.13 -19.37
CA LEU A 453 1.32 -3.92 -20.55
C LEU A 453 0.58 -3.40 -21.80
N ASP A 454 1.31 -3.34 -22.90
CA ASP A 454 0.82 -3.16 -24.27
C ASP A 454 1.55 -4.17 -25.17
N GLN A 455 1.28 -4.19 -26.46
CA GLN A 455 1.86 -5.19 -27.37
C GLN A 455 3.39 -5.20 -27.33
N ASP A 456 4.02 -4.03 -27.37
CA ASP A 456 5.49 -3.92 -27.35
C ASP A 456 6.07 -4.38 -26.01
N ARG A 457 5.46 -3.96 -24.92
CA ARG A 457 5.87 -4.36 -23.56
C ARG A 457 5.63 -5.84 -23.27
N MET A 458 4.66 -6.48 -23.93
CA MET A 458 4.44 -7.92 -23.80
C MET A 458 5.61 -8.74 -24.34
N ILE A 459 6.32 -8.27 -25.37
CA ILE A 459 7.53 -8.93 -25.88
C ILE A 459 8.63 -8.91 -24.81
N VAL A 460 8.86 -7.74 -24.22
CA VAL A 460 9.85 -7.58 -23.13
C VAL A 460 9.43 -8.40 -21.91
N PHE A 461 8.15 -8.37 -21.55
CA PHE A 461 7.59 -9.13 -20.43
C PHE A 461 7.83 -10.63 -20.60
N ALA A 462 7.49 -11.20 -21.77
CA ALA A 462 7.66 -12.63 -22.02
C ALA A 462 9.12 -13.05 -21.84
N LYS A 463 10.06 -12.31 -22.42
CA LYS A 463 11.50 -12.56 -22.27
C LYS A 463 11.96 -12.52 -20.80
N ARG A 464 11.53 -11.48 -20.04
CA ARG A 464 11.91 -11.35 -18.62
C ARG A 464 11.30 -12.44 -17.74
N MET A 465 10.09 -12.90 -18.06
CA MET A 465 9.46 -14.01 -17.36
C MET A 465 10.15 -15.35 -17.65
N GLU A 466 10.67 -15.57 -18.86
CA GLU A 466 11.51 -16.74 -19.19
C GLU A 466 12.82 -16.73 -18.38
N GLU A 467 13.49 -15.59 -18.28
CA GLU A 467 14.67 -15.41 -17.42
C GLU A 467 14.34 -15.71 -15.95
N LEU A 468 13.21 -15.19 -15.45
CA LEU A 468 12.73 -15.46 -14.09
C LEU A 468 12.45 -16.95 -13.88
N ALA A 469 11.79 -17.62 -14.82
CA ALA A 469 11.55 -19.06 -14.75
C ALA A 469 12.85 -19.85 -14.62
N GLY A 470 13.89 -19.49 -15.38
CA GLY A 470 15.21 -20.10 -15.27
C GLY A 470 15.80 -20.03 -13.86
N TRP A 471 15.68 -18.90 -13.17
CA TRP A 471 16.19 -18.76 -11.78
C TRP A 471 15.32 -19.50 -10.75
N LEU A 472 14.02 -19.62 -11.02
CA LEU A 472 13.10 -20.34 -10.13
C LEU A 472 13.20 -21.86 -10.27
N GLN A 473 13.72 -22.35 -11.41
CA GLN A 473 13.95 -23.78 -11.66
C GLN A 473 15.37 -24.24 -11.29
N ALA A 474 16.35 -23.34 -11.30
CA ALA A 474 17.73 -23.58 -10.89
C ALA A 474 17.87 -23.72 -9.36
#